data_07b0861149da0e7d2ccad59ffa6b6440
#
_entry.id   07b0861149da0e7d2ccad59ffa6b6440
#
_cell.length_a   1.000
_cell.length_b   1.000
_cell.length_c   1.000
_cell.angle_alpha   90.00
_cell.angle_beta   90.00
_cell.angle_gamma   90.00
#
_symmetry.space_group_name_H-M   'P 1'
#
loop_
_entity.id
_entity.type
_entity.pdbx_description
1 polymer ?
#
loop_
_entity_poly.entity_id
_entity_poly.type
_entity_poly.pdbx_seq_one_letter_code
_entity_poly.pdbx_strand_id
1 'polypeptide(L)'
;MNNYPTEERPWGKFEILIDNDYCKVKRITVKPGGRLSYQYHYKRSEVWTIVAGIATITLDDEVNWYDYGKSVKIPQGMKHRVENKEQDDL
;
A
#
# COMPACT_ATOMS: atom_id res chain seq x y z
N MET A 1 -4.86 -10.86 -22.00
CA MET A 1 -3.88 -10.55 -20.96
C MET A 1 -3.83 -9.03 -20.75
N ASN A 2 -4.04 -8.58 -19.54
CA ASN A 2 -4.02 -7.15 -19.26
C ASN A 2 -2.63 -6.70 -18.85
N ASN A 3 -2.10 -5.73 -19.60
CA ASN A 3 -0.82 -5.13 -19.28
C ASN A 3 -1.09 -3.78 -18.59
N TYR A 4 -0.94 -3.76 -17.27
CA TYR A 4 -1.07 -2.53 -16.51
C TYR A 4 0.29 -1.83 -16.44
N PRO A 5 0.32 -0.48 -16.50
CA PRO A 5 1.54 0.25 -16.21
C PRO A 5 2.11 -0.20 -14.86
N THR A 6 3.36 -0.63 -14.85
CA THR A 6 4.00 -1.23 -13.68
C THR A 6 5.32 -0.53 -13.41
N GLU A 7 5.59 -0.23 -12.14
CA GLU A 7 6.88 0.31 -11.72
C GLU A 7 7.50 -0.59 -10.66
N GLU A 8 8.75 -0.96 -10.90
CA GLU A 8 9.56 -1.70 -9.93
C GLU A 8 10.15 -0.74 -8.90
N ARG A 9 10.22 -1.20 -7.67
CA ARG A 9 10.80 -0.45 -6.55
C ARG A 9 11.66 -1.40 -5.71
N PRO A 10 12.60 -0.88 -4.90
CA PRO A 10 13.41 -1.76 -4.05
C PRO A 10 12.58 -2.66 -3.14
N TRP A 11 11.39 -2.20 -2.71
CA TRP A 11 10.51 -2.95 -1.81
C TRP A 11 9.52 -3.87 -2.52
N GLY A 12 9.44 -3.82 -3.85
CA GLY A 12 8.51 -4.62 -4.62
C GLY A 12 8.10 -3.92 -5.90
N LYS A 13 6.81 -3.75 -6.11
CA LYS A 13 6.30 -3.08 -7.31
C LYS A 13 4.90 -2.52 -7.08
N PHE A 14 4.48 -1.63 -7.98
CA PHE A 14 3.06 -1.27 -8.05
C PHE A 14 2.59 -1.25 -9.50
N GLU A 15 1.31 -1.54 -9.66
CA GLU A 15 0.64 -1.55 -10.97
C GLU A 15 -0.52 -0.56 -10.89
N ILE A 16 -0.69 0.25 -11.94
CA ILE A 16 -1.80 1.21 -12.01
C ILE A 16 -2.95 0.51 -12.72
N LEU A 17 -4.03 0.23 -11.98
CA LEU A 17 -5.19 -0.50 -12.51
C LEU A 17 -6.23 0.44 -13.07
N ILE A 18 -6.47 1.56 -12.43
CA ILE A 18 -7.43 2.60 -12.84
C ILE A 18 -6.80 3.95 -12.56
N ASP A 19 -6.91 4.86 -13.52
CA ASP A 19 -6.45 6.24 -13.33
C ASP A 19 -7.39 7.15 -14.12
N ASN A 20 -8.27 7.84 -13.41
CA ASN A 20 -9.22 8.76 -14.02
C ASN A 20 -9.41 9.99 -13.12
N ASP A 21 -10.40 10.85 -13.49
CA ASP A 21 -10.60 12.12 -12.78
C ASP A 21 -11.10 11.95 -11.34
N TYR A 22 -11.63 10.77 -11.00
CA TYR A 22 -12.24 10.53 -9.69
C TYR A 22 -11.34 9.75 -8.75
N CYS A 23 -10.55 8.83 -9.30
CA CYS A 23 -9.73 7.96 -8.45
C CYS A 23 -8.54 7.37 -9.20
N LYS A 24 -7.59 6.91 -8.43
CA LYS A 24 -6.48 6.09 -8.92
C LYS A 24 -6.45 4.83 -8.07
N VAL A 25 -6.48 3.66 -8.73
CA VAL A 25 -6.41 2.38 -8.05
C VAL A 25 -5.10 1.70 -8.44
N LYS A 26 -4.33 1.31 -7.44
CA LYS A 26 -3.05 0.62 -7.64
C LYS A 26 -3.08 -0.73 -6.94
N ARG A 27 -2.41 -1.70 -7.54
CA ARG A 27 -2.08 -2.94 -6.83
C ARG A 27 -0.62 -2.85 -6.43
N ILE A 28 -0.37 -2.89 -5.13
CA ILE A 28 0.97 -2.76 -4.57
C ILE A 28 1.39 -4.12 -4.05
N THR A 29 2.54 -4.61 -4.52
CA THR A 29 3.11 -5.87 -4.06
C THR A 29 4.38 -5.55 -3.28
N VAL A 30 4.44 -5.95 -2.03
CA VAL A 30 5.60 -5.73 -1.15
C VAL A 30 6.27 -7.06 -0.89
N LYS A 31 7.51 -7.19 -1.31
CA LYS A 31 8.27 -8.43 -1.12
C LYS A 31 8.66 -8.60 0.35
N PRO A 32 8.99 -9.83 0.78
CA PRO A 32 9.44 -10.07 2.16
C PRO A 32 10.56 -9.13 2.55
N GLY A 33 10.43 -8.49 3.71
CA GLY A 33 11.40 -7.50 4.17
C GLY A 33 11.26 -6.12 3.54
N GLY A 34 10.36 -5.96 2.57
CA GLY A 34 10.15 -4.68 1.92
C GLY A 34 9.45 -3.68 2.83
N ARG A 35 9.79 -2.42 2.64
CA ARG A 35 9.26 -1.33 3.45
C ARG A 35 9.18 -0.06 2.61
N LEU A 36 8.00 0.55 2.56
CA LEU A 36 7.82 1.82 1.88
C LEU A 36 8.29 2.97 2.79
N SER A 37 8.61 4.11 2.18
CA SER A 37 8.98 5.29 2.94
C SER A 37 7.79 5.77 3.78
N TYR A 38 8.09 6.44 4.89
CA TYR A 38 7.06 7.04 5.75
C TYR A 38 6.65 8.36 5.10
N GLN A 39 5.40 8.44 4.66
CA GLN A 39 4.90 9.53 3.82
C GLN A 39 3.61 10.11 4.33
N TYR A 40 3.29 11.31 3.85
CA TYR A 40 1.97 11.91 4.02
C TYR A 40 1.60 12.67 2.73
N HIS A 41 0.30 12.84 2.50
CA HIS A 41 -0.21 13.55 1.33
C HIS A 41 -1.26 14.56 1.77
N TYR A 42 -1.10 15.81 1.35
CA TYR A 42 -2.02 16.87 1.72
C TYR A 42 -3.24 16.96 0.79
N LYS A 43 -3.14 16.43 -0.41
CA LYS A 43 -4.16 16.61 -1.44
C LYS A 43 -5.01 15.38 -1.72
N ARG A 44 -4.76 14.28 -1.00
CA ARG A 44 -5.53 13.06 -1.22
C ARG A 44 -5.65 12.23 0.05
N SER A 45 -6.70 11.45 0.12
CA SER A 45 -6.84 10.38 1.08
C SER A 45 -6.67 9.05 0.36
N GLU A 46 -6.43 7.98 1.10
CA GLU A 46 -6.27 6.65 0.53
C GLU A 46 -7.07 5.63 1.34
N VAL A 47 -7.47 4.56 0.68
CA VAL A 47 -7.99 3.37 1.34
C VAL A 47 -7.16 2.20 0.85
N TRP A 48 -6.57 1.48 1.79
CA TRP A 48 -5.78 0.28 1.50
C TRP A 48 -6.58 -0.95 1.89
N THR A 49 -6.69 -1.90 0.97
CA THR A 49 -7.32 -3.20 1.23
C THR A 49 -6.27 -4.28 1.06
N ILE A 50 -6.17 -5.16 2.05
CA ILE A 50 -5.20 -6.25 2.03
C ILE A 50 -5.82 -7.41 1.28
N VAL A 51 -5.21 -7.80 0.16
CA VAL A 51 -5.73 -8.89 -0.68
C VAL A 51 -4.91 -10.17 -0.54
N ALA A 52 -3.74 -10.12 0.09
CA ALA A 52 -2.92 -11.28 0.39
C ALA A 52 -1.89 -10.92 1.44
N GLY A 53 -1.53 -11.85 2.30
CA GLY A 53 -0.48 -11.66 3.28
C GLY A 53 -0.89 -10.87 4.51
N ILE A 54 0.09 -10.39 5.25
CA ILE A 54 -0.10 -9.61 6.47
C ILE A 54 0.70 -8.32 6.34
N ALA A 55 0.02 -7.20 6.45
CA ALA A 55 0.64 -5.88 6.35
C ALA A 55 0.90 -5.32 7.75
N THR A 56 2.12 -4.85 7.99
CA THR A 56 2.44 -4.04 9.16
C THR A 56 2.32 -2.58 8.73
N ILE A 57 1.32 -1.88 9.24
CA ILE A 57 1.02 -0.52 8.82
C ILE A 57 1.22 0.43 9.98
N THR A 58 1.98 1.50 9.72
CA THR A 58 2.21 2.59 10.66
C THR A 58 1.37 3.78 10.22
N LEU A 59 0.53 4.28 11.12
CA LEU A 59 -0.30 5.47 10.91
C LEU A 59 -0.03 6.45 12.05
N ASP A 60 0.53 7.62 11.74
CA ASP A 60 0.90 8.63 12.74
C ASP A 60 1.59 8.01 13.96
N ASP A 61 2.67 7.23 13.69
CA ASP A 61 3.50 6.56 14.68
C ASP A 61 2.83 5.37 15.41
N GLU A 62 1.59 5.03 15.06
CA GLU A 62 0.88 3.89 15.63
C GLU A 62 0.99 2.70 14.68
N VAL A 63 1.47 1.55 15.16
CA VAL A 63 1.75 0.36 14.37
C VAL A 63 0.69 -0.71 14.64
N ASN A 64 0.08 -1.23 13.58
CA ASN A 64 -0.89 -2.31 13.67
C ASN A 64 -0.70 -3.30 12.52
N TRP A 65 -1.28 -4.50 12.66
CA TRP A 65 -1.26 -5.54 11.65
C TRP A 65 -2.63 -5.68 11.00
N TYR A 66 -2.62 -5.90 9.69
CA TYR A 66 -3.85 -6.06 8.90
C TYR A 66 -3.66 -7.24 7.97
N ASP A 67 -4.59 -8.19 7.98
CA ASP A 67 -4.53 -9.37 7.14
C ASP A 67 -5.58 -9.31 6.02
N TYR A 68 -5.72 -10.39 5.29
CA TYR A 68 -6.62 -10.50 4.15
C TYR A 68 -8.03 -9.99 4.47
N GLY A 69 -8.54 -9.15 3.60
CA GLY A 69 -9.89 -8.61 3.71
C GLY A 69 -10.02 -7.37 4.55
N LYS A 70 -8.99 -6.97 5.27
CA LYS A 70 -9.04 -5.75 6.08
C LYS A 70 -8.78 -4.53 5.21
N SER A 71 -9.43 -3.42 5.55
CA SER A 71 -9.22 -2.13 4.90
C SER A 71 -8.81 -1.09 5.91
N VAL A 72 -7.94 -0.20 5.46
CA VAL A 72 -7.40 0.87 6.29
C VAL A 72 -7.65 2.19 5.59
N LYS A 73 -8.26 3.13 6.29
CA LYS A 73 -8.51 4.47 5.77
C LYS A 73 -7.37 5.38 6.19
N ILE A 74 -6.77 6.08 5.22
CA ILE A 74 -5.67 7.01 5.46
C ILE A 74 -6.14 8.40 5.05
N PRO A 75 -6.56 9.24 6.02
CA PRO A 75 -6.99 10.61 5.72
C PRO A 75 -5.85 11.47 5.17
N GLN A 76 -6.22 12.56 4.53
CA GLN A 76 -5.25 13.56 4.08
C GLN A 76 -4.38 14.01 5.26
N GLY A 77 -3.09 14.15 5.03
CA GLY A 77 -2.13 14.64 6.02
C GLY A 77 -1.65 13.61 7.04
N MET A 78 -2.24 12.42 7.07
CA MET A 78 -1.81 11.37 8.01
C MET A 78 -0.54 10.69 7.48
N LYS A 79 0.49 10.60 8.31
CA LYS A 79 1.71 9.87 7.96
C LYS A 79 1.42 8.38 7.93
N HIS A 80 1.94 7.70 6.93
CA HIS A 80 1.66 6.28 6.75
C HIS A 80 2.82 5.54 6.10
N ARG A 81 2.91 4.25 6.43
CA ARG A 81 3.90 3.33 5.87
C ARG A 81 3.34 1.92 5.94
N VAL A 82 3.63 1.11 4.92
CA VAL A 82 3.41 -0.33 4.97
C VAL A 82 4.74 -1.06 4.92
N GLU A 83 4.83 -2.14 5.68
CA GLU A 83 5.99 -3.03 5.70
C GLU A 83 5.51 -4.48 5.58
N ASN A 84 6.30 -5.30 4.91
CA ASN A 84 6.08 -6.73 4.88
C ASN A 84 7.15 -7.41 5.75
N LYS A 85 6.76 -7.82 6.94
CA LYS A 85 7.64 -8.53 7.88
C LYS A 85 7.49 -10.05 7.79
N GLU A 86 6.71 -10.54 6.83
CA GLU A 86 6.42 -11.95 6.64
C GLU A 86 7.34 -12.55 5.58
N GLN A 87 7.16 -13.85 5.30
CA GLN A 87 8.00 -14.57 4.35
C GLN A 87 7.40 -14.68 2.95
N ASP A 88 6.14 -14.30 2.81
CA ASP A 88 5.43 -14.29 1.53
C ASP A 88 5.14 -12.88 1.08
N ASP A 89 4.88 -12.68 -0.20
CA ASP A 89 4.52 -11.37 -0.76
C ASP A 89 3.23 -10.82 -0.12
N LEU A 90 3.24 -9.52 0.04
CA LEU A 90 2.10 -8.78 0.56
C LEU A 90 1.40 -8.07 -0.59
#